data_2579c117475fc94d8699c80ba478734e
#
_entry.id   2579c117475fc94d8699c80ba478734e
#
_cell.length_a   1.000
_cell.length_b   1.000
_cell.length_c   1.000
_cell.angle_alpha   90.00
_cell.angle_beta   90.00
_cell.angle_gamma   90.00
#
_symmetry.space_group_name_H-M   'P 1'
#
loop_
_entity.id
_entity.type
_entity.pdbx_description
1 polymer ?
#
loop_
_entity_poly.entity_id
_entity_poly.type
_entity_poly.pdbx_seq_one_letter_code
_entity_poly.pdbx_strand_id
1 'polypeptide(L)'
;MDDETLILIVYIRNAPTREKVLKSFIDEDFLRPLQISKKTGIHPNHVSKNLRDLREHGLVHVINPEYAIPRLYRLTEKGKNIIGLLH
;
A
#
# COMPACT_ATOMS: atom_id res chain seq x y z
N MET A 1 -12.48 7.24 -16.80
CA MET A 1 -12.17 6.65 -15.49
C MET A 1 -13.47 6.17 -14.86
N ASP A 2 -13.53 4.91 -14.40
CA ASP A 2 -14.77 4.40 -13.81
C ASP A 2 -14.96 4.89 -12.38
N ASP A 3 -16.15 4.68 -11.84
CA ASP A 3 -16.51 5.17 -10.52
C ASP A 3 -15.65 4.50 -9.42
N GLU A 4 -15.38 3.20 -9.55
CA GLU A 4 -14.57 2.49 -8.58
C GLU A 4 -13.15 3.08 -8.49
N THR A 5 -12.54 3.33 -9.65
CA THR A 5 -11.19 3.92 -9.71
C THR A 5 -11.18 5.30 -9.09
N LEU A 6 -12.18 6.12 -9.41
CA LEU A 6 -12.28 7.48 -8.86
C LEU A 6 -12.44 7.45 -7.34
N ILE A 7 -13.29 6.56 -6.83
CA ILE A 7 -13.50 6.39 -5.39
C ILE A 7 -12.21 5.98 -4.69
N LEU A 8 -11.45 5.08 -5.30
CA LEU A 8 -10.16 4.64 -4.72
C LEU A 8 -9.14 5.76 -4.69
N ILE A 9 -9.07 6.57 -5.74
CA ILE A 9 -8.16 7.73 -5.76
C ILE A 9 -8.50 8.70 -4.62
N VAL A 10 -9.78 9.00 -4.44
CA VAL A 10 -10.23 9.86 -3.34
C VAL A 10 -9.89 9.23 -1.99
N TYR A 11 -10.13 7.93 -1.85
CA TYR A 11 -9.83 7.19 -0.62
C TYR A 11 -8.34 7.29 -0.26
N ILE A 12 -7.45 7.15 -1.24
CA ILE A 12 -6.01 7.24 -1.01
C ILE A 12 -5.62 8.67 -0.66
N ARG A 13 -6.12 9.66 -1.39
CA ARG A 13 -5.74 11.06 -1.18
C ARG A 13 -6.28 11.67 0.10
N ASN A 14 -7.34 11.11 0.67
CA ASN A 14 -7.91 11.60 1.92
C ASN A 14 -7.08 11.25 3.15
N ALA A 15 -6.07 10.40 3.01
CA ALA A 15 -5.20 10.03 4.12
C ALA A 15 -3.74 10.10 3.67
N PRO A 16 -3.01 11.18 3.99
CA PRO A 16 -1.62 11.36 3.56
C PRO A 16 -0.70 10.19 3.90
N THR A 17 -0.86 9.57 5.07
CA THR A 17 -0.04 8.41 5.45
C THR A 17 -0.37 7.20 4.57
N ARG A 18 -1.63 7.00 4.23
CA ARG A 18 -2.06 5.92 3.34
C ARG A 18 -1.45 6.09 1.96
N GLU A 19 -1.48 7.31 1.44
CA GLU A 19 -0.87 7.62 0.15
C GLU A 19 0.63 7.37 0.17
N LYS A 20 1.33 7.79 1.23
CA LYS A 20 2.77 7.56 1.38
C LYS A 20 3.11 6.07 1.43
N VAL A 21 2.34 5.29 2.17
CA VAL A 21 2.56 3.83 2.25
C VAL A 21 2.38 3.20 0.88
N LEU A 22 1.32 3.54 0.17
CA LEU A 22 1.11 3.00 -1.18
C LEU A 22 2.24 3.38 -2.13
N LYS A 23 2.64 4.65 -2.14
CA LYS A 23 3.71 5.13 -3.01
C LYS A 23 5.09 4.57 -2.66
N SER A 24 5.28 4.07 -1.42
CA SER A 24 6.55 3.46 -1.03
C SER A 24 6.90 2.24 -1.87
N PHE A 25 5.90 1.61 -2.52
CA PHE A 25 6.09 0.44 -3.37
C PHE A 25 6.59 0.77 -4.78
N ILE A 26 6.70 2.06 -5.14
CA ILE A 26 7.19 2.44 -6.47
C ILE A 26 8.63 1.92 -6.64
N ASP A 27 8.88 1.21 -7.74
CA ASP A 27 10.17 0.58 -8.07
C ASP A 27 10.60 -0.52 -7.09
N GLU A 28 9.67 -1.06 -6.31
CA GLU A 28 9.94 -2.13 -5.37
C GLU A 28 9.16 -3.39 -5.78
N ASP A 29 9.82 -4.56 -5.76
CA ASP A 29 9.12 -5.84 -6.02
C ASP A 29 8.28 -6.25 -4.82
N PHE A 30 8.81 -6.08 -3.62
CA PHE A 30 8.11 -6.35 -2.38
C PHE A 30 8.73 -5.54 -1.25
N LEU A 31 7.97 -5.31 -0.18
CA LEU A 31 8.44 -4.60 1.01
C LEU A 31 7.94 -5.26 2.28
N ARG A 32 8.75 -5.16 3.33
CA ARG A 32 8.35 -5.49 4.70
C ARG A 32 7.82 -4.25 5.38
N PRO A 33 6.94 -4.37 6.38
CA PRO A 33 6.42 -3.20 7.10
C PRO A 33 7.50 -2.29 7.68
N LEU A 34 8.58 -2.86 8.25
CA LEU A 34 9.67 -2.04 8.79
C LEU A 34 10.43 -1.26 7.73
N GLN A 35 10.57 -1.83 6.54
CA GLN A 35 11.19 -1.11 5.43
C GLN A 35 10.33 0.10 5.02
N ILE A 36 9.02 -0.09 4.99
CA ILE A 36 8.08 1.00 4.69
C ILE A 36 8.17 2.09 5.75
N SER A 37 8.21 1.69 7.04
CA SER A 37 8.34 2.63 8.14
C SER A 37 9.61 3.47 8.00
N LYS A 38 10.74 2.84 7.74
CA LYS A 38 12.02 3.53 7.56
C LYS A 38 12.01 4.46 6.35
N LYS A 39 11.41 4.00 5.25
CA LYS A 39 11.37 4.73 4.00
C LYS A 39 10.47 5.97 4.07
N THR A 40 9.37 5.87 4.80
CA THR A 40 8.34 6.92 4.87
C THR A 40 8.42 7.79 6.12
N GLY A 41 9.09 7.33 7.17
CA GLY A 41 9.08 7.99 8.47
C GLY A 41 7.79 7.77 9.25
N ILE A 42 6.89 6.91 8.78
CA ILE A 42 5.61 6.62 9.43
C ILE A 42 5.83 5.55 10.51
N HIS A 43 5.25 5.74 11.69
CA HIS A 43 5.35 4.78 12.78
C HIS A 43 4.87 3.39 12.34
N PRO A 44 5.56 2.30 12.75
CA PRO A 44 5.21 0.94 12.34
C PRO A 44 3.74 0.56 12.56
N ASN A 45 3.13 1.01 13.66
CA ASN A 45 1.71 0.72 13.92
C ASN A 45 0.81 1.33 12.86
N HIS A 46 1.13 2.54 12.40
CA HIS A 46 0.37 3.20 11.34
C HIS A 46 0.63 2.57 9.99
N VAL A 47 1.87 2.11 9.74
CA VAL A 47 2.19 1.36 8.52
C VAL A 47 1.35 0.09 8.46
N SER A 48 1.30 -0.67 9.54
CA SER A 48 0.52 -1.92 9.60
C SER A 48 -0.97 -1.68 9.36
N LYS A 49 -1.52 -0.63 9.96
CA LYS A 49 -2.91 -0.26 9.75
C LYS A 49 -3.17 0.12 8.29
N ASN A 50 -2.32 0.94 7.71
CA ASN A 50 -2.46 1.35 6.31
C ASN A 50 -2.33 0.17 5.36
N LEU A 51 -1.41 -0.76 5.63
CA LEU A 51 -1.26 -1.96 4.82
C LEU A 51 -2.51 -2.82 4.85
N ARG A 52 -3.13 -2.97 6.03
CA ARG A 52 -4.39 -3.71 6.15
C ARG A 52 -5.49 -3.03 5.33
N ASP A 53 -5.62 -1.71 5.43
CA ASP A 53 -6.61 -0.96 4.67
C ASP A 53 -6.38 -1.09 3.16
N LEU A 54 -5.14 -0.97 2.72
CA LEU A 54 -4.79 -1.12 1.30
C LEU A 54 -5.05 -2.54 0.81
N ARG A 55 -4.76 -3.54 1.65
CA ARG A 55 -5.03 -4.94 1.33
C ARG A 55 -6.53 -5.21 1.19
N GLU A 56 -7.34 -4.67 2.09
CA GLU A 56 -8.80 -4.82 2.03
C GLU A 56 -9.39 -4.21 0.76
N HIS A 57 -8.74 -3.17 0.22
CA HIS A 57 -9.15 -2.54 -1.03
C HIS A 57 -8.49 -3.16 -2.26
N GLY A 58 -7.74 -4.24 -2.09
CA GLY A 58 -7.15 -4.96 -3.20
C GLY A 58 -5.96 -4.26 -3.86
N LEU A 59 -5.30 -3.33 -3.17
CA LEU A 59 -4.19 -2.55 -3.73
C LEU A 59 -2.82 -3.16 -3.42
N VAL A 60 -2.72 -3.90 -2.32
CA VAL A 60 -1.53 -4.69 -1.98
C VAL A 60 -1.97 -6.08 -1.54
N HIS A 61 -1.05 -7.03 -1.58
CA HIS A 61 -1.31 -8.38 -1.07
C HIS A 61 -0.06 -8.94 -0.40
N VAL A 62 -0.26 -9.93 0.48
CA VAL A 62 0.81 -10.65 1.17
C VAL A 62 1.25 -11.79 0.27
N ILE A 63 2.56 -11.92 0.04
CA ILE A 63 3.12 -12.91 -0.89
C ILE A 63 3.78 -14.10 -0.19
N ASN A 64 3.87 -14.09 1.14
CA ASN A 64 4.40 -15.22 1.89
C ASN A 64 3.30 -15.79 2.80
N PRO A 65 3.48 -17.05 3.32
CA PRO A 65 2.49 -17.66 4.20
C PRO A 65 2.20 -16.82 5.44
N GLU A 66 0.97 -16.91 5.96
CA GLU A 66 0.54 -16.12 7.11
C GLU A 66 1.39 -16.33 8.35
N TYR A 67 1.93 -17.56 8.55
CA TYR A 67 2.77 -17.85 9.70
C TYR A 67 4.21 -17.35 9.54
N ALA A 68 4.60 -16.92 8.34
CA ALA A 68 5.96 -16.43 8.11
C ALA A 68 6.10 -14.99 8.59
N ILE A 69 7.21 -14.70 9.27
CA ILE A 69 7.55 -13.39 9.78
C ILE A 69 8.96 -13.05 9.28
N PRO A 70 9.17 -11.85 8.73
CA PRO A 70 8.20 -10.77 8.50
C PRO A 70 7.28 -11.06 7.31
N ARG A 71 6.11 -10.41 7.30
CA ARG A 71 5.22 -10.48 6.15
C ARG A 71 5.79 -9.68 5.00
N LEU A 72 5.67 -10.23 3.79
CA LEU A 72 6.12 -9.56 2.57
C LEU A 72 4.90 -9.09 1.79
N TYR A 73 4.88 -7.81 1.43
CA TYR A 73 3.78 -7.19 0.70
C TYR A 73 4.23 -6.80 -0.69
N ARG A 74 3.30 -6.85 -1.63
CA ARG A 74 3.53 -6.47 -3.02
C ARG A 74 2.30 -5.73 -3.54
N LEU A 75 2.50 -4.80 -4.49
CA LEU A 75 1.40 -4.18 -5.21
C LEU A 75 0.67 -5.22 -6.05
N THR A 76 -0.66 -5.10 -6.07
CA THR A 76 -1.48 -5.79 -7.07
C THR A 76 -1.44 -5.00 -8.37
N GLU A 77 -1.96 -5.58 -9.46
CA GLU A 77 -2.13 -4.82 -10.71
C GLU A 77 -3.02 -3.58 -10.48
N LYS A 78 -4.06 -3.74 -9.68
CA LYS A 78 -4.94 -2.63 -9.30
C LYS A 78 -4.16 -1.54 -8.58
N GLY A 79 -3.29 -1.92 -7.64
CA GLY A 79 -2.44 -0.97 -6.92
C GLY A 79 -1.51 -0.21 -7.85
N LYS A 80 -0.90 -0.91 -8.81
CA LYS A 80 -0.02 -0.27 -9.81
C LYS A 80 -0.79 0.73 -10.65
N ASN A 81 -2.01 0.37 -11.08
CA ASN A 81 -2.84 1.27 -11.87
C ASN A 81 -3.21 2.53 -11.10
N ILE A 82 -3.58 2.38 -9.84
CA ILE A 82 -3.93 3.53 -8.99
C ILE A 82 -2.72 4.46 -8.82
N ILE A 83 -1.54 3.90 -8.54
CA ILE A 83 -0.31 4.70 -8.42
C ILE A 83 -0.06 5.51 -9.68
N GLY A 84 -0.26 4.90 -10.85
CA GLY A 84 -0.08 5.60 -12.13
C GLY A 84 -1.03 6.77 -12.34
N LEU A 85 -2.14 6.80 -11.60
CA LEU A 85 -3.13 7.88 -11.67
C LEU A 85 -2.96 8.94 -10.58
N LEU A 86 -2.07 8.71 -9.62
CA LEU A 86 -1.77 9.67 -8.55
C LEU A 86 -0.66 10.61 -9.00
N HIS A 87 -0.98 11.87 -9.16
CA HIS A 87 -0.01 12.87 -9.60
C HIS A 87 0.11 14.02 -8.61
#